data_e4cea441fd990c53f87a4786c0182665
#
_entry.id   e4cea441fd990c53f87a4786c0182665
#
_cell.length_a   1.000
_cell.length_b   1.000
_cell.length_c   1.000
_cell.angle_alpha   90.00
_cell.angle_beta   90.00
_cell.angle_gamma   90.00
#
_symmetry.space_group_name_H-M   'P 1'
#
loop_
_entity.id
_entity.type
_entity.pdbx_description
1 polymer ?
#
loop_
_entity_poly.entity_id
_entity_poly.type
_entity_poly.pdbx_seq_one_letter_code
_entity_poly.pdbx_strand_id
1 'polypeptide(L)'
;MNENKRALFLIVFIVALGAVLIQTKKTGLSSDITNDEIMDHIRYLSHENRGGRYPGTRGSRDVIAYMTRQLKSYGVEPGLKDSYVQPFDITSGIKLGKRNYAHVNGDSISIEEDYIPLWFSSNGITEGSIVFAGYGFDINEKELQWNDYNELDVRGKWVMVMRHSPERENTHSLFAKHSPLHKKMLVARDQGALGIIFISQMEDDGLFP
;
A
#
# COMPACT_ATOMS: atom_id res chain seq x y z
N MET A 1 -44.73 64.05 10.51
CA MET A 1 -43.65 63.39 11.25
C MET A 1 -42.40 64.25 11.10
N ASN A 2 -41.88 64.75 12.19
CA ASN A 2 -40.89 65.85 12.21
C ASN A 2 -39.55 65.27 11.68
N GLU A 3 -38.80 66.08 10.89
CA GLU A 3 -37.55 65.63 10.24
C GLU A 3 -36.55 64.96 11.23
N ASN A 4 -36.49 65.49 12.45
CA ASN A 4 -35.66 64.90 13.52
C ASN A 4 -36.08 63.49 13.91
N LYS A 5 -37.36 63.11 13.83
CA LYS A 5 -37.84 61.74 14.09
C LYS A 5 -37.53 60.79 12.93
N ARG A 6 -37.50 61.30 11.71
CA ARG A 6 -37.10 60.51 10.53
C ARG A 6 -35.59 60.19 10.55
N ALA A 7 -34.78 61.21 10.88
CA ALA A 7 -33.34 61.00 11.02
C ALA A 7 -33.00 60.02 12.17
N LEU A 8 -33.68 60.14 13.29
CA LEU A 8 -33.48 59.20 14.42
C LEU A 8 -33.91 57.75 14.08
N PHE A 9 -35.02 57.61 13.34
CA PHE A 9 -35.48 56.31 12.86
C PHE A 9 -34.53 55.66 11.88
N LEU A 10 -33.92 56.46 10.98
CA LEU A 10 -32.94 56.01 10.00
C LEU A 10 -31.65 55.56 10.68
N ILE A 11 -31.18 56.31 11.67
CA ILE A 11 -29.98 55.98 12.45
C ILE A 11 -30.18 54.68 13.25
N VAL A 12 -31.32 54.51 13.94
CA VAL A 12 -31.64 53.31 14.67
C VAL A 12 -31.76 52.09 13.74
N PHE A 13 -32.32 52.28 12.52
CA PHE A 13 -32.43 51.22 11.54
C PHE A 13 -31.04 50.79 10.98
N ILE A 14 -30.16 51.74 10.72
CA ILE A 14 -28.78 51.47 10.25
C ILE A 14 -27.97 50.78 11.35
N VAL A 15 -28.10 51.17 12.61
CA VAL A 15 -27.43 50.55 13.74
C VAL A 15 -27.96 49.12 13.96
N ALA A 16 -29.29 48.92 13.86
CA ALA A 16 -29.88 47.59 13.96
C ALA A 16 -29.47 46.68 12.80
N LEU A 17 -29.41 47.19 11.56
CA LEU A 17 -28.94 46.46 10.39
C LEU A 17 -27.45 46.12 10.52
N GLY A 18 -26.64 47.06 11.03
CA GLY A 18 -25.22 46.83 11.33
C GLY A 18 -25.01 45.76 12.42
N ALA A 19 -25.83 45.77 13.47
CA ALA A 19 -25.76 44.74 14.52
C ALA A 19 -26.19 43.36 14.01
N VAL A 20 -27.17 43.27 13.12
CA VAL A 20 -27.56 42.01 12.45
C VAL A 20 -26.46 41.49 11.52
N LEU A 21 -25.75 42.36 10.82
CA LEU A 21 -24.65 42.01 9.94
C LEU A 21 -23.37 41.58 10.72
N ILE A 22 -23.19 42.05 11.94
CA ILE A 22 -22.05 41.68 12.80
C ILE A 22 -22.30 40.33 13.48
N GLN A 23 -23.56 39.90 13.63
CA GLN A 23 -23.88 38.56 14.20
C GLN A 23 -23.73 37.43 13.21
N THR A 24 -23.52 37.68 11.93
CA THR A 24 -23.26 36.64 10.95
C THR A 24 -21.78 36.49 10.67
N LYS A 25 -21.01 36.01 11.63
CA LYS A 25 -19.80 35.16 11.46
C LYS A 25 -19.03 34.99 12.78
N LYS A 26 -19.63 34.33 13.71
CA LYS A 26 -18.85 33.47 14.60
C LYS A 26 -19.30 32.02 14.36
N THR A 27 -19.06 31.49 13.18
CA THR A 27 -18.76 30.08 13.05
C THR A 27 -17.34 29.91 13.58
N GLY A 28 -17.16 30.14 14.86
CA GLY A 28 -16.00 29.65 15.57
C GLY A 28 -16.05 28.14 15.39
N LEU A 29 -15.11 27.59 14.65
CA LEU A 29 -14.79 26.17 14.75
C LEU A 29 -14.69 25.90 16.24
N SER A 30 -15.60 25.05 16.76
CA SER A 30 -15.43 24.52 18.11
C SER A 30 -14.07 23.87 18.15
N SER A 31 -13.30 24.11 19.19
CA SER A 31 -12.05 23.40 19.41
C SER A 31 -12.28 21.94 19.77
N ASP A 32 -13.53 21.57 20.03
CA ASP A 32 -13.92 20.25 20.47
C ASP A 32 -14.37 19.42 19.28
N ILE A 33 -13.71 18.30 19.07
CA ILE A 33 -14.07 17.30 18.08
C ILE A 33 -15.28 16.53 18.61
N THR A 34 -16.38 16.55 17.87
CA THR A 34 -17.60 15.86 18.25
C THR A 34 -17.71 14.46 17.64
N ASN A 35 -18.46 13.57 18.31
CA ASN A 35 -18.75 12.25 17.74
C ASN A 35 -19.48 12.32 16.40
N ASP A 36 -20.37 13.29 16.22
CA ASP A 36 -21.14 13.44 14.99
C ASP A 36 -20.23 13.84 13.82
N GLU A 37 -19.28 14.75 14.02
CA GLU A 37 -18.30 15.12 13.00
C GLU A 37 -17.44 13.92 12.59
N ILE A 38 -16.96 13.15 13.54
CA ILE A 38 -16.19 11.92 13.26
C ILE A 38 -17.06 10.94 12.47
N MET A 39 -18.30 10.72 12.88
CA MET A 39 -19.21 9.79 12.21
C MET A 39 -19.56 10.24 10.80
N ASP A 40 -19.69 11.53 10.54
CA ASP A 40 -19.94 12.05 9.19
C ASP A 40 -18.75 11.83 8.27
N HIS A 41 -17.51 12.01 8.75
CA HIS A 41 -16.31 11.63 8.00
C HIS A 41 -16.26 10.14 7.72
N ILE A 42 -16.53 9.30 8.72
CA ILE A 42 -16.54 7.83 8.56
C ILE A 42 -17.60 7.43 7.54
N ARG A 43 -18.83 7.89 7.65
CA ARG A 43 -19.93 7.59 6.70
C ARG A 43 -19.55 7.97 5.27
N TYR A 44 -18.99 9.16 5.09
CA TYR A 44 -18.57 9.59 3.76
C TYR A 44 -17.46 8.69 3.20
N LEU A 45 -16.42 8.44 3.99
CA LEU A 45 -15.24 7.70 3.55
C LEU A 45 -15.53 6.20 3.35
N SER A 46 -16.41 5.60 4.17
CA SER A 46 -16.73 4.17 4.10
C SER A 46 -17.87 3.83 3.15
N HIS A 47 -18.53 4.84 2.56
CA HIS A 47 -19.70 4.61 1.71
C HIS A 47 -19.35 3.71 0.51
N GLU A 48 -20.23 2.76 0.19
CA GLU A 48 -20.04 1.77 -0.87
C GLU A 48 -19.71 2.37 -2.24
N ASN A 49 -20.28 3.55 -2.56
CA ASN A 49 -19.98 4.28 -3.80
C ASN A 49 -18.51 4.70 -3.93
N ARG A 50 -17.70 4.54 -2.90
CA ARG A 50 -16.25 4.78 -2.94
C ARG A 50 -15.46 3.57 -3.42
N GLY A 51 -16.10 2.40 -3.59
CA GLY A 51 -15.50 1.19 -4.17
C GLY A 51 -14.16 0.79 -3.56
N GLY A 52 -14.06 0.83 -2.21
CA GLY A 52 -12.82 0.52 -1.49
C GLY A 52 -11.68 1.54 -1.64
N ARG A 53 -11.85 2.60 -2.41
CA ARG A 53 -10.88 3.72 -2.58
C ARG A 53 -9.52 3.30 -3.16
N TYR A 54 -9.51 2.25 -3.96
CA TYR A 54 -8.27 1.80 -4.59
C TYR A 54 -7.63 2.94 -5.42
N PRO A 55 -6.31 3.15 -5.33
CA PRO A 55 -5.62 4.20 -6.07
C PRO A 55 -5.94 4.17 -7.58
N GLY A 56 -6.12 5.34 -8.19
CA GLY A 56 -6.47 5.47 -9.61
C GLY A 56 -7.97 5.32 -9.93
N THR A 57 -8.81 4.85 -8.99
CA THR A 57 -10.26 4.71 -9.19
C THR A 57 -11.01 6.04 -9.00
N ARG A 58 -12.30 6.06 -9.41
CA ARG A 58 -13.19 7.18 -9.12
C ARG A 58 -13.35 7.39 -7.61
N GLY A 59 -13.56 6.32 -6.84
CA GLY A 59 -13.72 6.40 -5.39
C GLY A 59 -12.52 7.03 -4.69
N SER A 60 -11.29 6.69 -5.13
CA SER A 60 -10.07 7.33 -4.66
C SER A 60 -10.05 8.83 -4.96
N ARG A 61 -10.38 9.24 -6.19
CA ARG A 61 -10.43 10.68 -6.56
C ARG A 61 -11.47 11.45 -5.75
N ASP A 62 -12.65 10.87 -5.54
CA ASP A 62 -13.71 11.48 -4.74
C ASP A 62 -13.29 11.70 -3.28
N VAL A 63 -12.56 10.72 -2.70
CA VAL A 63 -12.01 10.82 -1.33
C VAL A 63 -10.91 11.88 -1.26
N ILE A 64 -9.99 11.92 -2.22
CA ILE A 64 -8.93 12.94 -2.28
C ILE A 64 -9.57 14.35 -2.35
N ALA A 65 -10.57 14.53 -3.19
CA ALA A 65 -11.27 15.80 -3.30
C ALA A 65 -12.01 16.18 -2.00
N TYR A 66 -12.61 15.20 -1.32
CA TYR A 66 -13.25 15.40 -0.03
C TYR A 66 -12.23 15.82 1.04
N MET A 67 -11.15 15.06 1.22
CA MET A 67 -10.10 15.35 2.19
C MET A 67 -9.49 16.74 1.97
N THR A 68 -9.21 17.08 0.71
CA THR A 68 -8.68 18.40 0.35
C THR A 68 -9.63 19.52 0.76
N ARG A 69 -10.95 19.37 0.54
CA ARG A 69 -11.94 20.38 0.98
C ARG A 69 -11.99 20.50 2.49
N GLN A 70 -11.95 19.38 3.21
CA GLN A 70 -11.97 19.40 4.68
C GLN A 70 -10.72 20.09 5.26
N LEU A 71 -9.53 19.73 4.78
CA LEU A 71 -8.28 20.37 5.22
C LEU A 71 -8.31 21.88 4.98
N LYS A 72 -8.78 22.30 3.80
CA LYS A 72 -8.94 23.73 3.51
C LYS A 72 -9.94 24.42 4.45
N SER A 73 -11.06 23.78 4.76
CA SER A 73 -12.07 24.35 5.68
C SER A 73 -11.56 24.49 7.11
N TYR A 74 -10.62 23.64 7.51
CA TYR A 74 -9.94 23.71 8.81
C TYR A 74 -8.76 24.69 8.86
N GLY A 75 -8.44 25.33 7.72
CA GLY A 75 -7.32 26.25 7.64
C GLY A 75 -5.94 25.58 7.68
N VAL A 76 -5.89 24.28 7.40
CA VAL A 76 -4.61 23.55 7.29
C VAL A 76 -3.93 23.95 5.99
N GLU A 77 -2.69 24.37 6.05
CA GLU A 77 -1.88 24.72 4.88
C GLU A 77 -1.43 23.47 4.12
N PRO A 78 -1.27 23.55 2.78
CA PRO A 78 -0.80 22.42 2.00
C PRO A 78 0.66 22.07 2.35
N GLY A 79 0.95 20.77 2.48
CA GLY A 79 2.30 20.28 2.79
C GLY A 79 3.28 20.35 1.62
N LEU A 80 2.77 20.39 0.39
CA LEU A 80 3.53 20.65 -0.83
C LEU A 80 3.19 22.05 -1.31
N LYS A 81 4.14 22.74 -1.89
CA LYS A 81 4.14 24.17 -2.26
C LYS A 81 2.74 24.80 -2.48
N ASP A 82 1.87 24.19 -3.25
CA ASP A 82 0.49 24.66 -3.50
C ASP A 82 -0.51 23.47 -3.58
N SER A 83 -0.16 22.31 -3.05
CA SER A 83 -0.94 21.09 -3.19
C SER A 83 -1.08 20.31 -1.89
N TYR A 84 -2.29 19.82 -1.63
CA TYR A 84 -2.57 18.83 -0.59
C TYR A 84 -2.34 17.39 -1.07
N VAL A 85 -2.01 17.22 -2.35
CA VAL A 85 -1.91 15.90 -2.99
C VAL A 85 -0.51 15.70 -3.52
N GLN A 86 0.12 14.61 -3.11
CA GLN A 86 1.37 14.12 -3.68
C GLN A 86 1.05 12.99 -4.67
N PRO A 87 1.20 13.23 -5.97
CA PRO A 87 1.03 12.15 -6.96
C PRO A 87 2.16 11.16 -6.86
N PHE A 88 1.85 9.89 -7.11
CA PHE A 88 2.81 8.80 -7.26
C PHE A 88 2.28 7.76 -8.24
N ASP A 89 3.19 7.06 -8.88
CA ASP A 89 2.86 5.99 -9.80
C ASP A 89 2.59 4.69 -9.07
N ILE A 90 1.59 3.95 -9.54
CA ILE A 90 1.28 2.61 -9.05
C ILE A 90 1.35 1.58 -10.19
N THR A 91 1.81 0.40 -9.88
CA THR A 91 1.70 -0.73 -10.79
C THR A 91 0.25 -1.21 -10.84
N SER A 92 -0.45 -0.95 -11.94
CA SER A 92 -1.87 -1.30 -12.10
C SER A 92 -2.10 -2.76 -12.51
N GLY A 93 -1.05 -3.45 -12.95
CA GLY A 93 -1.10 -4.85 -13.33
C GLY A 93 0.24 -5.35 -13.83
N ILE A 94 0.41 -6.64 -13.78
CA ILE A 94 1.58 -7.36 -14.27
C ILE A 94 1.07 -8.44 -15.22
N LYS A 95 1.80 -8.66 -16.30
CA LYS A 95 1.53 -9.73 -17.26
C LYS A 95 2.83 -10.30 -17.78
N LEU A 96 2.81 -11.56 -18.18
CA LEU A 96 3.94 -12.22 -18.80
C LEU A 96 4.37 -11.48 -20.06
N GLY A 97 5.66 -11.25 -20.17
CA GLY A 97 6.28 -10.78 -21.42
C GLY A 97 6.28 -11.88 -22.47
N LYS A 98 6.43 -11.47 -23.74
CA LYS A 98 6.48 -12.44 -24.86
C LYS A 98 7.84 -13.11 -25.05
N ARG A 99 8.87 -12.67 -24.35
CA ARG A 99 10.28 -13.10 -24.54
C ARG A 99 10.85 -13.70 -23.24
N ASN A 100 10.04 -14.47 -22.52
CA ASN A 100 10.55 -15.25 -21.40
C ASN A 100 11.12 -16.57 -21.94
N TYR A 101 12.28 -16.93 -21.49
CA TYR A 101 12.92 -18.23 -21.77
C TYR A 101 13.81 -18.60 -20.59
N ALA A 102 14.00 -19.89 -20.38
CA ALA A 102 14.94 -20.40 -19.41
C ALA A 102 15.58 -21.70 -19.94
N HIS A 103 16.81 -21.93 -19.51
CA HIS A 103 17.57 -23.14 -19.81
C HIS A 103 18.20 -23.65 -18.53
N VAL A 104 18.23 -24.96 -18.38
CA VAL A 104 18.91 -25.65 -17.26
C VAL A 104 19.83 -26.68 -17.88
N ASN A 105 21.14 -26.55 -17.64
CA ASN A 105 22.19 -27.42 -18.22
C ASN A 105 22.15 -27.55 -19.76
N GLY A 106 21.65 -26.50 -20.44
CA GLY A 106 21.50 -26.46 -21.90
C GLY A 106 20.13 -26.89 -22.41
N ASP A 107 19.30 -27.52 -21.59
CA ASP A 107 17.95 -27.91 -21.95
C ASP A 107 16.99 -26.75 -21.75
N SER A 108 16.13 -26.49 -22.74
CA SER A 108 15.07 -25.47 -22.64
C SER A 108 13.96 -25.99 -21.74
N ILE A 109 13.49 -25.14 -20.83
CA ILE A 109 12.31 -25.38 -20.02
C ILE A 109 11.19 -24.44 -20.43
N SER A 110 9.95 -24.94 -20.43
CA SER A 110 8.78 -24.27 -20.97
C SER A 110 8.08 -23.41 -19.92
N ILE A 111 7.75 -22.17 -20.31
CA ILE A 111 6.93 -21.30 -19.46
C ILE A 111 5.51 -21.85 -19.35
N GLU A 112 4.90 -21.70 -18.18
CA GLU A 112 3.56 -22.22 -17.83
C GLU A 112 3.46 -23.75 -17.68
N GLU A 113 4.42 -24.52 -18.23
CA GLU A 113 4.52 -25.97 -18.03
C GLU A 113 5.51 -26.32 -16.94
N ASP A 114 6.75 -25.84 -17.08
CA ASP A 114 7.84 -26.17 -16.16
C ASP A 114 8.08 -25.06 -15.13
N TYR A 115 7.83 -23.81 -15.49
CA TYR A 115 8.04 -22.68 -14.59
C TYR A 115 7.12 -21.49 -14.89
N ILE A 116 6.99 -20.60 -13.91
CA ILE A 116 6.30 -19.32 -14.04
C ILE A 116 7.10 -18.21 -13.37
N PRO A 117 7.39 -17.09 -14.03
CA PRO A 117 7.94 -15.92 -13.37
C PRO A 117 6.93 -15.32 -12.40
N LEU A 118 7.36 -15.04 -11.18
CA LEU A 118 6.48 -14.44 -10.18
C LEU A 118 6.32 -12.93 -10.41
N TRP A 119 5.23 -12.39 -9.89
CA TRP A 119 4.84 -10.99 -10.09
C TRP A 119 5.88 -9.96 -9.64
N PHE A 120 6.79 -10.33 -8.76
CA PHE A 120 7.89 -9.48 -8.29
C PHE A 120 9.22 -9.71 -9.04
N SER A 121 9.21 -10.49 -10.12
CA SER A 121 10.39 -10.69 -10.96
C SER A 121 10.72 -9.41 -11.73
N SER A 122 11.99 -9.06 -11.82
CA SER A 122 12.47 -7.98 -12.68
C SER A 122 12.69 -8.47 -14.13
N ASN A 123 12.66 -7.53 -15.07
CA ASN A 123 13.06 -7.82 -16.44
C ASN A 123 14.59 -7.86 -16.56
N GLY A 124 15.12 -8.85 -17.26
CA GLY A 124 16.55 -9.00 -17.45
C GLY A 124 16.90 -10.37 -17.98
N ILE A 125 18.20 -10.56 -18.25
CA ILE A 125 18.81 -11.84 -18.59
C ILE A 125 19.88 -12.08 -17.53
N THR A 126 19.90 -13.26 -16.95
CA THR A 126 20.89 -13.62 -15.94
C THR A 126 21.24 -15.10 -16.08
N GLU A 127 22.49 -15.42 -15.80
CA GLU A 127 23.03 -16.78 -15.84
C GLU A 127 23.86 -17.04 -14.58
N GLY A 128 23.76 -18.22 -14.02
CA GLY A 128 24.52 -18.62 -12.83
C GLY A 128 24.20 -20.02 -12.39
N SER A 129 25.06 -20.59 -11.58
CA SER A 129 24.82 -21.90 -10.94
C SER A 129 23.68 -21.80 -9.92
N ILE A 130 23.07 -22.95 -9.62
CA ILE A 130 21.97 -23.06 -8.65
C ILE A 130 22.50 -23.67 -7.36
N VAL A 131 22.13 -23.08 -6.22
CA VAL A 131 22.41 -23.59 -4.88
C VAL A 131 21.11 -23.82 -4.14
N PHE A 132 20.91 -24.99 -3.56
CA PHE A 132 19.73 -25.27 -2.76
C PHE A 132 19.93 -24.76 -1.33
N ALA A 133 18.98 -23.95 -0.84
CA ALA A 133 18.99 -23.34 0.49
C ALA A 133 17.69 -23.65 1.27
N GLY A 134 17.37 -24.93 1.41
CA GLY A 134 16.27 -25.40 2.24
C GLY A 134 14.97 -24.64 2.03
N TYR A 135 14.47 -24.00 3.08
CA TYR A 135 13.28 -23.12 3.01
C TYR A 135 13.61 -21.66 2.70
N GLY A 136 14.88 -21.29 2.63
CA GLY A 136 15.32 -19.93 2.33
C GLY A 136 15.09 -18.94 3.47
N PHE A 137 15.19 -19.40 4.71
CA PHE A 137 15.06 -18.57 5.89
C PHE A 137 16.41 -18.11 6.43
N ASP A 138 16.45 -16.86 6.88
CA ASP A 138 17.47 -16.32 7.77
C ASP A 138 16.72 -15.57 8.87
N ILE A 139 16.49 -16.26 9.99
CA ILE A 139 15.67 -15.82 11.12
C ILE A 139 16.52 -15.78 12.37
N ASN A 140 16.63 -14.62 12.98
CA ASN A 140 17.32 -14.43 14.26
C ASN A 140 16.40 -13.71 15.25
N GLU A 141 15.44 -14.45 15.80
CA GLU A 141 14.49 -13.95 16.79
C GLU A 141 14.64 -14.74 18.11
N LYS A 142 14.15 -14.16 19.20
CA LYS A 142 14.27 -14.75 20.54
C LYS A 142 13.68 -16.17 20.63
N GLU A 143 12.56 -16.40 19.93
CA GLU A 143 11.78 -17.63 19.99
C GLU A 143 12.04 -18.55 18.80
N LEU A 144 12.67 -18.04 17.73
CA LEU A 144 12.98 -18.79 16.52
C LEU A 144 14.33 -18.36 15.95
N GLN A 145 15.26 -19.29 15.89
CA GLN A 145 16.53 -19.11 15.20
C GLN A 145 16.65 -20.17 14.10
N TRP A 146 16.83 -19.72 12.88
CA TRP A 146 16.93 -20.60 11.72
C TRP A 146 17.69 -19.90 10.61
N ASN A 147 18.71 -20.55 10.06
CA ASN A 147 19.49 -19.98 8.96
C ASN A 147 19.84 -21.07 7.93
N ASP A 148 19.12 -21.04 6.80
CA ASP A 148 19.35 -21.95 5.67
C ASP A 148 20.55 -21.51 4.80
N TYR A 149 21.07 -20.30 5.02
CA TYR A 149 22.21 -19.76 4.29
C TYR A 149 23.55 -19.95 5.01
N ASN A 150 23.51 -20.49 6.22
CA ASN A 150 24.73 -20.75 6.97
C ASN A 150 25.62 -21.71 6.15
N GLU A 151 26.89 -21.35 5.99
CA GLU A 151 27.88 -22.11 5.21
C GLU A 151 27.60 -22.19 3.68
N LEU A 152 26.60 -21.48 3.16
CA LEU A 152 26.32 -21.43 1.73
C LEU A 152 26.90 -20.16 1.11
N ASP A 153 27.69 -20.30 0.06
CA ASP A 153 28.04 -19.19 -0.81
C ASP A 153 27.00 -19.07 -1.92
N VAL A 154 26.11 -18.10 -1.80
CA VAL A 154 25.03 -17.83 -2.76
C VAL A 154 25.28 -16.56 -3.61
N ARG A 155 26.36 -15.85 -3.38
CA ARG A 155 26.69 -14.62 -4.10
C ARG A 155 26.88 -14.89 -5.59
N GLY A 156 26.10 -14.15 -6.40
CA GLY A 156 26.14 -14.32 -7.84
C GLY A 156 25.61 -15.65 -8.34
N LYS A 157 24.79 -16.36 -7.54
CA LYS A 157 24.19 -17.65 -7.92
C LYS A 157 22.67 -17.57 -7.80
N TRP A 158 21.98 -18.48 -8.44
CA TRP A 158 20.56 -18.71 -8.23
C TRP A 158 20.35 -19.53 -6.96
N VAL A 159 19.40 -19.12 -6.13
CA VAL A 159 19.03 -19.86 -4.92
C VAL A 159 17.72 -20.60 -5.18
N MET A 160 17.75 -21.93 -4.97
CA MET A 160 16.56 -22.77 -5.04
C MET A 160 16.07 -23.01 -3.60
N VAL A 161 14.79 -22.76 -3.34
CA VAL A 161 14.18 -22.93 -2.02
C VAL A 161 12.82 -23.59 -2.09
N MET A 162 12.46 -24.30 -1.03
CA MET A 162 11.11 -24.84 -0.87
C MET A 162 10.10 -23.72 -0.59
N ARG A 163 8.90 -23.85 -1.13
CA ARG A 163 7.73 -23.05 -0.70
C ARG A 163 7.41 -23.41 0.77
N HIS A 164 6.51 -22.65 1.38
CA HIS A 164 6.04 -22.91 2.76
C HIS A 164 7.13 -22.90 3.84
N SER A 165 6.99 -23.74 4.84
CA SER A 165 7.89 -23.90 5.99
C SER A 165 7.89 -25.35 6.47
N PRO A 166 8.81 -25.73 7.40
CA PRO A 166 8.78 -27.05 8.02
C PRO A 166 7.47 -27.37 8.74
N GLU A 167 6.79 -26.34 9.22
CA GLU A 167 5.53 -26.45 9.97
C GLU A 167 4.34 -25.98 9.14
N ARG A 168 4.25 -26.41 7.89
CA ARG A 168 3.23 -25.95 6.92
C ARG A 168 1.80 -26.04 7.45
N GLU A 169 1.46 -27.15 8.14
CA GLU A 169 0.11 -27.40 8.64
C GLU A 169 -0.24 -26.64 9.94
N ASN A 170 0.75 -26.04 10.59
CA ASN A 170 0.56 -25.30 11.82
C ASN A 170 0.22 -23.83 11.53
N THR A 171 -1.05 -23.44 11.62
CA THR A 171 -1.50 -22.06 11.41
C THR A 171 -0.93 -21.06 12.42
N HIS A 172 -0.44 -21.53 13.56
CA HIS A 172 0.20 -20.71 14.60
C HIS A 172 1.73 -20.81 14.58
N SER A 173 2.29 -21.34 13.51
CA SER A 173 3.74 -21.51 13.37
C SER A 173 4.47 -20.17 13.44
N LEU A 174 5.58 -20.15 14.16
CA LEU A 174 6.49 -19.01 14.18
C LEU A 174 7.09 -18.71 12.78
N PHE A 175 7.14 -19.70 11.90
CA PHE A 175 7.58 -19.54 10.51
C PHE A 175 6.55 -18.81 9.63
N ALA A 176 5.27 -18.77 10.02
CA ALA A 176 4.20 -18.26 9.16
C ALA A 176 4.48 -16.83 8.64
N LYS A 177 5.00 -15.96 9.50
CA LYS A 177 5.34 -14.58 9.13
C LYS A 177 6.55 -14.45 8.19
N HIS A 178 7.38 -15.50 8.07
CA HIS A 178 8.57 -15.56 7.21
C HIS A 178 8.31 -16.31 5.90
N SER A 179 7.27 -17.13 5.83
CA SER A 179 6.92 -18.00 4.70
C SER A 179 6.49 -17.32 3.40
N PRO A 180 5.95 -16.07 3.38
CA PRO A 180 5.59 -15.43 2.12
C PRO A 180 6.75 -15.37 1.14
N LEU A 181 6.51 -15.73 -0.13
CA LEU A 181 7.56 -15.85 -1.15
C LEU A 181 8.38 -14.57 -1.32
N HIS A 182 7.74 -13.40 -1.28
CA HIS A 182 8.44 -12.13 -1.39
C HIS A 182 9.42 -11.87 -0.23
N LYS A 183 9.15 -12.41 0.98
CA LYS A 183 10.08 -12.29 2.11
C LYS A 183 11.30 -13.16 1.91
N LYS A 184 11.12 -14.40 1.47
CA LYS A 184 12.24 -15.27 1.12
C LYS A 184 13.09 -14.69 -0.01
N MET A 185 12.45 -14.06 -1.01
CA MET A 185 13.15 -13.33 -2.07
C MET A 185 14.00 -12.18 -1.51
N LEU A 186 13.48 -11.42 -0.54
CA LEU A 186 14.26 -10.36 0.10
C LEU A 186 15.49 -10.91 0.83
N VAL A 187 15.33 -12.03 1.57
CA VAL A 187 16.46 -12.71 2.23
C VAL A 187 17.50 -13.15 1.21
N ALA A 188 17.10 -13.86 0.13
CA ALA A 188 18.03 -14.29 -0.92
C ALA A 188 18.78 -13.11 -1.56
N ARG A 189 18.08 -12.00 -1.85
CA ARG A 189 18.68 -10.76 -2.36
C ARG A 189 19.72 -10.20 -1.40
N ASP A 190 19.40 -10.14 -0.11
CA ASP A 190 20.26 -9.55 0.91
C ASP A 190 21.51 -10.43 1.15
N GLN A 191 21.41 -11.75 0.89
CA GLN A 191 22.53 -12.68 0.84
C GLN A 191 23.36 -12.56 -0.46
N GLY A 192 22.92 -11.76 -1.43
CA GLY A 192 23.64 -11.49 -2.69
C GLY A 192 23.34 -12.47 -3.84
N ALA A 193 22.24 -13.21 -3.76
CA ALA A 193 21.80 -14.08 -4.83
C ALA A 193 21.42 -13.29 -6.12
N LEU A 194 21.66 -13.91 -7.29
CA LEU A 194 21.20 -13.37 -8.59
C LEU A 194 19.69 -13.46 -8.74
N GLY A 195 19.09 -14.49 -8.21
CA GLY A 195 17.67 -14.75 -8.29
C GLY A 195 17.27 -15.91 -7.37
N ILE A 196 15.97 -16.17 -7.30
CA ILE A 196 15.40 -17.22 -6.47
C ILE A 196 14.45 -18.10 -7.29
N ILE A 197 14.53 -19.41 -7.06
CA ILE A 197 13.66 -20.42 -7.63
C ILE A 197 12.88 -21.05 -6.49
N PHE A 198 11.55 -21.02 -6.56
CA PHE A 198 10.70 -21.68 -5.61
C PHE A 198 10.25 -23.03 -6.15
N ILE A 199 10.45 -24.08 -5.37
CA ILE A 199 9.96 -25.42 -5.71
C ILE A 199 8.80 -25.82 -4.80
N SER A 200 7.78 -26.44 -5.42
CA SER A 200 6.65 -27.02 -4.70
C SER A 200 6.92 -28.48 -4.36
N GLN A 201 6.34 -28.97 -3.27
CA GLN A 201 6.26 -30.39 -3.02
C GLN A 201 5.17 -31.00 -3.92
N MET A 202 5.45 -32.13 -4.54
CA MET A 202 4.70 -32.63 -5.71
C MET A 202 3.22 -33.00 -5.50
N GLU A 203 2.67 -33.02 -4.29
CA GLU A 203 1.35 -33.61 -4.06
C GLU A 203 0.21 -32.61 -3.80
N ASP A 204 0.46 -31.36 -3.42
CA ASP A 204 -0.61 -30.48 -2.92
C ASP A 204 -0.64 -29.05 -3.45
N ASP A 205 0.40 -28.61 -4.11
CA ASP A 205 0.44 -27.23 -4.60
C ASP A 205 0.07 -27.24 -6.08
N GLY A 206 -1.13 -26.78 -6.42
CA GLY A 206 -1.39 -26.40 -7.80
C GLY A 206 -0.20 -25.56 -8.31
N LEU A 207 0.26 -25.81 -9.52
CA LEU A 207 1.41 -25.12 -10.15
C LEU A 207 1.25 -23.59 -10.16
N PHE A 208 0.05 -23.09 -9.85
CA PHE A 208 -0.32 -21.69 -9.94
C PHE A 208 -1.07 -21.24 -8.67
N PRO A 209 -0.77 -20.03 -8.15
CA PRO A 209 -1.55 -19.40 -7.10
C PRO A 209 -2.93 -18.99 -7.57
#